data_d84a71665bb85c42048c959ca80f39bd
#
_entry.id   d84a71665bb85c42048c959ca80f39bd
#
_cell.length_a   1.000
_cell.length_b   1.000
_cell.length_c   1.000
_cell.angle_alpha   90.00
_cell.angle_beta   90.00
_cell.angle_gamma   90.00
#
_symmetry.space_group_name_H-M   'P 1'
#
loop_
_entity.id
_entity.type
_entity.pdbx_description
1 polymer ?
#
loop_
_entity_poly.entity_id
_entity_poly.type
_entity_poly.pdbx_seq_one_letter_code
_entity_poly.pdbx_strand_id
1 'polypeptide(L)'
;DLSRGLGDVYKRQDLAKREVVMAQQSFDELSDFISRYPNSEYVPHAKQRMIYLRNPLAEHEIYVADFYMKRGAYLAAVGRAKYVIEHLPNTPQTPNALSILVEAYDLLDYQELRQTNLQILKQNYPNFDYSNNESVKERSWTNILTLGLLGKEDIRRPKTVRP
;
A
#
# COMPACT_ATOMS: atom_id res chain seq x y z
N ASP A 1 -28.28 -11.05 -19.61
CA ASP A 1 -28.04 -10.30 -18.37
C ASP A 1 -26.59 -10.27 -17.89
N LEU A 2 -25.76 -11.21 -18.28
CA LEU A 2 -24.31 -11.21 -17.96
C LEU A 2 -23.55 -10.05 -18.62
N SER A 3 -23.95 -9.60 -19.81
CA SER A 3 -23.33 -8.50 -20.50
C SER A 3 -23.57 -7.12 -19.86
N ARG A 4 -24.76 -6.94 -19.24
CA ARG A 4 -25.08 -5.73 -18.46
C ARG A 4 -24.27 -5.67 -17.17
N GLY A 5 -24.13 -6.78 -16.46
CA GLY A 5 -23.34 -6.85 -15.21
C GLY A 5 -21.85 -6.54 -15.44
N LEU A 6 -21.27 -7.05 -16.53
CA LEU A 6 -19.87 -6.74 -16.90
C LEU A 6 -19.69 -5.25 -17.24
N GLY A 7 -20.63 -4.65 -18.00
CA GLY A 7 -20.59 -3.22 -18.33
C GLY A 7 -20.65 -2.32 -17.09
N ASP A 8 -21.45 -2.68 -16.08
CA ASP A 8 -21.58 -1.93 -14.84
C ASP A 8 -20.33 -2.05 -13.94
N VAL A 9 -19.69 -3.22 -13.93
CA VAL A 9 -18.42 -3.44 -13.21
C VAL A 9 -17.30 -2.61 -13.83
N TYR A 10 -17.16 -2.62 -15.16
CA TYR A 10 -16.16 -1.78 -15.86
C TYR A 10 -16.42 -0.29 -15.67
N LYS A 11 -17.67 0.17 -15.71
CA LYS A 11 -18.03 1.56 -15.44
C LYS A 11 -17.66 1.99 -14.02
N ARG A 12 -17.92 1.15 -13.01
CA ARG A 12 -17.56 1.44 -11.61
C ARG A 12 -16.05 1.51 -11.41
N GLN A 13 -15.28 0.61 -12.02
CA GLN A 13 -13.81 0.63 -11.95
C GLN A 13 -13.23 1.87 -12.62
N ASP A 14 -13.80 2.31 -13.74
CA ASP A 14 -13.34 3.50 -14.47
C ASP A 14 -13.66 4.79 -13.69
N LEU A 15 -14.81 4.84 -13.02
CA LEU A 15 -15.19 5.95 -12.13
C LEU A 15 -14.25 6.02 -10.91
N ALA A 16 -14.00 4.90 -10.23
CA ALA A 16 -13.10 4.85 -9.08
C ALA A 16 -11.67 5.30 -9.43
N LYS A 17 -11.15 4.89 -10.59
CA LYS A 17 -9.86 5.36 -11.10
C LYS A 17 -9.83 6.87 -11.33
N ARG A 18 -10.88 7.42 -11.93
CA ARG A 18 -10.99 8.87 -12.16
C ARG A 18 -11.07 9.65 -10.86
N GLU A 19 -11.84 9.16 -9.89
CA GLU A 19 -11.96 9.78 -8.57
C GLU A 19 -10.60 9.83 -7.85
N VAL A 20 -9.81 8.76 -7.90
CA VAL A 20 -8.47 8.73 -7.32
C VAL A 20 -7.52 9.71 -8.02
N VAL A 21 -7.53 9.75 -9.35
CA VAL A 21 -6.70 10.70 -10.13
C VAL A 21 -7.07 12.15 -9.80
N MET A 22 -8.36 12.47 -9.73
CA MET A 22 -8.83 13.81 -9.36
C MET A 22 -8.49 14.16 -7.90
N ALA A 23 -8.57 13.18 -6.99
CA ALA A 23 -8.18 13.36 -5.59
C ALA A 23 -6.68 13.64 -5.46
N GLN A 24 -5.84 12.91 -6.21
CA GLN A 24 -4.39 13.13 -6.23
C GLN A 24 -4.06 14.51 -6.79
N GLN A 25 -4.64 14.88 -7.91
CA GLN A 25 -4.44 16.20 -8.51
C GLN A 25 -4.84 17.32 -7.54
N SER A 26 -6.01 17.19 -6.89
CA SER A 26 -6.47 18.16 -5.90
C SER A 26 -5.54 18.24 -4.69
N PHE A 27 -5.00 17.12 -4.23
CA PHE A 27 -4.03 17.06 -3.14
C PHE A 27 -2.73 17.79 -3.49
N ASP A 28 -2.21 17.55 -4.69
CA ASP A 28 -0.99 18.18 -5.19
C ASP A 28 -1.17 19.69 -5.37
N GLU A 29 -2.30 20.13 -5.94
CA GLU A 29 -2.64 21.56 -6.10
C GLU A 29 -2.77 22.28 -4.76
N LEU A 30 -3.41 21.65 -3.75
CA LEU A 30 -3.51 22.21 -2.40
C LEU A 30 -2.15 22.27 -1.70
N SER A 31 -1.30 21.26 -1.89
CA SER A 31 0.07 21.25 -1.37
C SER A 31 0.91 22.39 -1.96
N ASP A 32 0.82 22.57 -3.27
CA ASP A 32 1.45 23.66 -4.01
C ASP A 32 0.96 25.03 -3.53
N PHE A 33 -0.36 25.18 -3.35
CA PHE A 33 -0.96 26.41 -2.85
C PHE A 33 -0.42 26.78 -1.45
N ILE A 34 -0.37 25.82 -0.53
CA ILE A 34 0.16 26.04 0.82
C ILE A 34 1.64 26.43 0.80
N SER A 35 2.41 25.81 -0.10
CA SER A 35 3.84 26.11 -0.25
C SER A 35 4.10 27.51 -0.80
N ARG A 36 3.30 27.93 -1.78
CA ARG A 36 3.43 29.25 -2.43
C ARG A 36 2.87 30.39 -1.59
N TYR A 37 1.81 30.14 -0.84
CA TYR A 37 1.08 31.16 -0.08
C TYR A 37 0.88 30.78 1.40
N PRO A 38 1.96 30.57 2.17
CA PRO A 38 1.88 30.01 3.54
C PRO A 38 1.09 30.92 4.52
N ASN A 39 1.02 32.21 4.25
CA ASN A 39 0.34 33.20 5.09
C ASN A 39 -1.07 33.56 4.60
N SER A 40 -1.61 32.84 3.62
CA SER A 40 -2.96 33.06 3.11
C SER A 40 -4.02 32.64 4.15
N GLU A 41 -5.09 33.41 4.27
CA GLU A 41 -6.26 33.09 5.11
C GLU A 41 -6.94 31.75 4.71
N TYR A 42 -6.73 31.26 3.48
CA TYR A 42 -7.28 30.01 2.97
C TYR A 42 -6.46 28.77 3.32
N VAL A 43 -5.24 28.93 3.87
CA VAL A 43 -4.37 27.80 4.24
C VAL A 43 -5.03 26.83 5.23
N PRO A 44 -5.76 27.27 6.28
CA PRO A 44 -6.44 26.34 7.18
C PRO A 44 -7.49 25.48 6.45
N HIS A 45 -8.24 26.06 5.52
CA HIS A 45 -9.23 25.35 4.71
C HIS A 45 -8.57 24.36 3.75
N ALA A 46 -7.48 24.75 3.11
CA ALA A 46 -6.69 23.87 2.25
C ALA A 46 -6.17 22.65 3.02
N LYS A 47 -5.59 22.85 4.20
CA LYS A 47 -5.11 21.77 5.08
C LYS A 47 -6.24 20.82 5.50
N GLN A 48 -7.40 21.36 5.88
CA GLN A 48 -8.55 20.54 6.23
C GLN A 48 -9.01 19.67 5.06
N ARG A 49 -9.04 20.24 3.85
CA ARG A 49 -9.41 19.50 2.64
C ARG A 49 -8.41 18.38 2.30
N MET A 50 -7.12 18.64 2.47
CA MET A 50 -6.07 17.63 2.30
C MET A 50 -6.23 16.45 3.28
N ILE A 51 -6.70 16.70 4.52
CA ILE A 51 -6.98 15.62 5.48
C ILE A 51 -8.05 14.65 4.95
N TYR A 52 -9.10 15.16 4.33
CA TYR A 52 -10.16 14.32 3.73
C TYR A 52 -9.66 13.52 2.52
N LEU A 53 -8.81 14.12 1.69
CA LEU A 53 -8.27 13.45 0.50
C LEU A 53 -7.24 12.37 0.85
N ARG A 54 -6.59 12.46 2.01
CA ARG A 54 -5.51 11.56 2.42
C ARG A 54 -5.94 10.11 2.58
N ASN A 55 -7.10 9.88 3.19
CA ASN A 55 -7.58 8.52 3.48
C ASN A 55 -7.86 7.71 2.21
N PRO A 56 -8.67 8.18 1.25
CA PRO A 56 -8.92 7.43 0.01
C PRO A 56 -7.65 7.27 -0.84
N LEU A 57 -6.72 8.25 -0.81
CA LEU A 57 -5.44 8.12 -1.49
C LEU A 57 -4.57 7.02 -0.86
N ALA A 58 -4.47 6.99 0.47
CA ALA A 58 -3.73 5.95 1.17
C ALA A 58 -4.33 4.56 0.92
N GLU A 59 -5.65 4.43 0.93
CA GLU A 59 -6.34 3.18 0.63
C GLU A 59 -6.02 2.69 -0.79
N HIS A 60 -6.04 3.58 -1.77
CA HIS A 60 -5.65 3.24 -3.13
C HIS A 60 -4.20 2.77 -3.24
N GLU A 61 -3.25 3.48 -2.59
CA GLU A 61 -1.84 3.09 -2.60
C GLU A 61 -1.60 1.73 -1.96
N ILE A 62 -2.31 1.41 -0.87
CA ILE A 62 -2.26 0.08 -0.24
C ILE A 62 -2.82 -0.99 -1.18
N TYR A 63 -3.96 -0.73 -1.83
CA TYR A 63 -4.52 -1.65 -2.83
C TYR A 63 -3.52 -1.95 -3.96
N VAL A 64 -2.82 -0.94 -4.47
CA VAL A 64 -1.78 -1.11 -5.50
C VAL A 64 -0.57 -1.85 -4.95
N ALA A 65 -0.16 -1.57 -3.71
CA ALA A 65 0.94 -2.29 -3.06
C ALA A 65 0.64 -3.79 -2.91
N ASP A 66 -0.56 -4.15 -2.46
CA ASP A 66 -1.02 -5.55 -2.36
C ASP A 66 -1.03 -6.25 -3.72
N PHE A 67 -1.47 -5.55 -4.76
CA PHE A 67 -1.41 -6.08 -6.12
C PHE A 67 0.02 -6.43 -6.55
N TYR A 68 1.00 -5.58 -6.23
CA TYR A 68 2.41 -5.85 -6.50
C TYR A 68 2.96 -6.99 -5.62
N MET A 69 2.55 -7.07 -4.35
CA MET A 69 2.93 -8.18 -3.46
C MET A 69 2.48 -9.53 -4.01
N LYS A 70 1.22 -9.62 -4.47
CA LYS A 70 0.65 -10.83 -5.09
C LYS A 70 1.39 -11.27 -6.35
N ARG A 71 1.99 -10.33 -7.08
CA ARG A 71 2.76 -10.59 -8.30
C ARG A 71 4.25 -10.79 -8.09
N GLY A 72 4.74 -10.74 -6.85
CA GLY A 72 6.17 -10.87 -6.55
C GLY A 72 7.00 -9.63 -6.88
N ALA A 73 6.36 -8.50 -7.22
CA ALA A 73 7.02 -7.23 -7.50
C ALA A 73 7.27 -6.44 -6.20
N TYR A 74 8.04 -7.04 -5.29
CA TYR A 74 8.19 -6.55 -3.91
C TYR A 74 8.76 -5.13 -3.82
N LEU A 75 9.74 -4.76 -4.67
CA LEU A 75 10.30 -3.40 -4.69
C LEU A 75 9.25 -2.35 -5.11
N ALA A 76 8.34 -2.70 -6.01
CA ALA A 76 7.25 -1.81 -6.39
C ALA A 76 6.25 -1.65 -5.24
N ALA A 77 5.94 -2.74 -4.51
CA ALA A 77 5.11 -2.70 -3.31
C ALA A 77 5.75 -1.82 -2.21
N VAL A 78 7.06 -1.96 -1.99
CA VAL A 78 7.82 -1.11 -1.05
C VAL A 78 7.67 0.38 -1.42
N GLY A 79 7.80 0.73 -2.70
CA GLY A 79 7.64 2.12 -3.16
C GLY A 79 6.27 2.69 -2.82
N ARG A 80 5.20 1.92 -3.03
CA ARG A 80 3.82 2.32 -2.71
C ARG A 80 3.58 2.46 -1.21
N ALA A 81 4.01 1.47 -0.43
CA ALA A 81 3.86 1.51 1.02
C ALA A 81 4.66 2.66 1.67
N LYS A 82 5.88 2.93 1.19
CA LYS A 82 6.67 4.09 1.62
C LYS A 82 5.98 5.40 1.31
N TYR A 83 5.39 5.53 0.13
CA TYR A 83 4.64 6.74 -0.24
C TYR A 83 3.53 7.06 0.78
N VAL A 84 2.79 6.03 1.26
CA VAL A 84 1.76 6.22 2.29
C VAL A 84 2.36 6.77 3.58
N ILE A 85 3.50 6.24 4.02
CA ILE A 85 4.14 6.65 5.28
C ILE A 85 4.70 8.08 5.18
N GLU A 86 5.32 8.40 4.06
CA GLU A 86 6.04 9.67 3.85
C GLU A 86 5.10 10.84 3.49
N HIS A 87 4.10 10.61 2.65
CA HIS A 87 3.25 11.67 2.08
C HIS A 87 1.82 11.68 2.63
N LEU A 88 1.33 10.55 3.11
CA LEU A 88 -0.02 10.38 3.62
C LEU A 88 -0.03 9.89 5.09
N PRO A 89 0.76 10.53 5.99
CA PRO A 89 0.89 10.07 7.37
C PRO A 89 -0.43 10.21 8.15
N ASN A 90 -0.53 9.46 9.26
CA ASN A 90 -1.68 9.49 10.17
C ASN A 90 -3.01 9.09 9.50
N THR A 91 -2.95 8.17 8.54
CA THR A 91 -4.13 7.54 7.95
C THR A 91 -4.40 6.19 8.61
N PRO A 92 -5.63 5.65 8.55
CA PRO A 92 -5.94 4.29 8.99
C PRO A 92 -5.13 3.21 8.25
N GLN A 93 -4.54 3.56 7.10
CA GLN A 93 -3.74 2.65 6.28
C GLN A 93 -2.26 2.59 6.68
N THR A 94 -1.79 3.47 7.56
CA THR A 94 -0.39 3.49 7.99
C THR A 94 0.10 2.14 8.55
N PRO A 95 -0.64 1.43 9.43
CA PRO A 95 -0.22 0.11 9.90
C PRO A 95 -0.20 -0.94 8.77
N ASN A 96 -1.12 -0.87 7.80
CA ASN A 96 -1.09 -1.74 6.63
C ASN A 96 0.16 -1.48 5.77
N ALA A 97 0.53 -0.22 5.56
CA ALA A 97 1.75 0.14 4.84
C ALA A 97 3.00 -0.43 5.54
N LEU A 98 3.11 -0.28 6.87
CA LEU A 98 4.21 -0.85 7.64
C LEU A 98 4.25 -2.39 7.56
N SER A 99 3.09 -3.04 7.59
CA SER A 99 2.99 -4.51 7.44
C SER A 99 3.49 -4.97 6.07
N ILE A 100 3.11 -4.27 4.99
CA ILE A 100 3.61 -4.54 3.63
C ILE A 100 5.12 -4.38 3.56
N LEU A 101 5.69 -3.32 4.18
CA LEU A 101 7.15 -3.13 4.21
C LEU A 101 7.85 -4.28 4.93
N VAL A 102 7.36 -4.69 6.10
CA VAL A 102 7.93 -5.82 6.85
C VAL A 102 7.95 -7.08 6.00
N GLU A 103 6.85 -7.38 5.32
CA GLU A 103 6.73 -8.57 4.50
C GLU A 103 7.57 -8.50 3.22
N ALA A 104 7.53 -7.36 2.52
CA ALA A 104 8.32 -7.17 1.31
C ALA A 104 9.82 -7.23 1.59
N TYR A 105 10.29 -6.63 2.68
CA TYR A 105 11.70 -6.70 3.08
C TYR A 105 12.13 -8.08 3.53
N ASP A 106 11.24 -8.87 4.15
CA ASP A 106 11.51 -10.28 4.46
C ASP A 106 11.71 -11.10 3.18
N LEU A 107 10.86 -10.89 2.18
CA LEU A 107 10.92 -11.57 0.88
C LEU A 107 12.12 -11.14 0.01
N LEU A 108 12.62 -9.93 0.24
CA LEU A 108 13.82 -9.39 -0.41
C LEU A 108 15.13 -9.71 0.35
N ASP A 109 15.04 -10.37 1.52
CA ASP A 109 16.16 -10.66 2.41
C ASP A 109 16.85 -9.40 3.00
N TYR A 110 16.11 -8.29 3.15
CA TYR A 110 16.57 -7.05 3.77
C TYR A 110 16.24 -7.04 5.27
N GLN A 111 16.96 -7.83 6.05
CA GLN A 111 16.63 -8.12 7.45
C GLN A 111 16.68 -6.88 8.36
N GLU A 112 17.60 -5.95 8.16
CA GLU A 112 17.69 -4.72 8.96
C GLU A 112 16.45 -3.82 8.76
N LEU A 113 16.05 -3.62 7.50
CA LEU A 113 14.87 -2.82 7.15
C LEU A 113 13.58 -3.48 7.67
N ARG A 114 13.49 -4.80 7.54
CA ARG A 114 12.40 -5.59 8.12
C ARG A 114 12.28 -5.36 9.62
N GLN A 115 13.39 -5.52 10.34
CA GLN A 115 13.42 -5.39 11.81
C GLN A 115 13.01 -3.98 12.26
N THR A 116 13.53 -2.96 11.59
CA THR A 116 13.21 -1.56 11.87
C THR A 116 11.72 -1.28 11.69
N ASN A 117 11.14 -1.67 10.55
CA ASN A 117 9.71 -1.45 10.30
C ASN A 117 8.81 -2.27 11.22
N LEU A 118 9.22 -3.50 11.57
CA LEU A 118 8.51 -4.34 12.54
C LEU A 118 8.49 -3.70 13.94
N GLN A 119 9.61 -3.11 14.35
CA GLN A 119 9.68 -2.41 15.64
C GLN A 119 8.77 -1.19 15.65
N ILE A 120 8.79 -0.37 14.59
CA ILE A 120 7.91 0.80 14.44
C ILE A 120 6.44 0.37 14.51
N LEU A 121 6.08 -0.69 13.80
CA LEU A 121 4.70 -1.19 13.76
C LEU A 121 4.25 -1.66 15.15
N LYS A 122 5.05 -2.46 15.86
CA LYS A 122 4.72 -2.96 17.20
C LYS A 122 4.62 -1.85 18.24
N GLN A 123 5.47 -0.83 18.13
CA GLN A 123 5.47 0.29 19.08
C GLN A 123 4.26 1.20 18.91
N ASN A 124 3.92 1.53 17.67
CA ASN A 124 2.85 2.49 17.37
C ASN A 124 1.46 1.83 17.23
N TYR A 125 1.42 0.55 16.85
CA TYR A 125 0.18 -0.19 16.58
C TYR A 125 0.19 -1.57 17.25
N PRO A 126 0.23 -1.65 18.59
CA PRO A 126 0.37 -2.92 19.31
C PRO A 126 -0.79 -3.89 19.09
N ASN A 127 -1.97 -3.38 18.75
CA ASN A 127 -3.18 -4.17 18.50
C ASN A 127 -3.38 -4.52 17.02
N PHE A 128 -2.42 -4.19 16.16
CA PHE A 128 -2.53 -4.50 14.74
C PHE A 128 -2.35 -6.00 14.49
N ASP A 129 -3.36 -6.62 13.91
CA ASP A 129 -3.35 -8.05 13.59
C ASP A 129 -2.79 -8.29 12.19
N TYR A 130 -1.60 -8.88 12.14
CA TYR A 130 -0.94 -9.28 10.89
C TYR A 130 -1.69 -10.36 10.11
N SER A 131 -2.53 -11.15 10.78
CA SER A 131 -3.22 -12.29 10.16
C SER A 131 -4.30 -11.87 9.16
N ASN A 132 -4.72 -10.60 9.21
CA ASN A 132 -5.75 -10.05 8.33
C ASN A 132 -5.22 -9.49 7.01
N ASN A 133 -3.90 -9.50 6.79
CA ASN A 133 -3.35 -9.08 5.51
C ASN A 133 -3.67 -10.16 4.46
N GLU A 134 -4.44 -9.81 3.42
CA GLU A 134 -4.90 -10.75 2.38
C GLU A 134 -3.73 -11.47 1.70
N SER A 135 -2.61 -10.79 1.52
CA SER A 135 -1.39 -11.37 0.95
C SER A 135 -0.76 -12.44 1.83
N VAL A 136 -0.86 -12.30 3.16
CA VAL A 136 -0.43 -13.32 4.13
C VAL A 136 -1.37 -14.52 4.12
N LYS A 137 -2.68 -14.29 4.04
CA LYS A 137 -3.69 -15.36 3.97
C LYS A 137 -3.51 -16.23 2.73
N GLU A 138 -3.36 -15.63 1.56
CA GLU A 138 -3.17 -16.40 0.31
C GLU A 138 -1.90 -17.24 0.33
N ARG A 139 -0.79 -16.71 0.88
CA ARG A 139 0.45 -17.48 1.00
C ARG A 139 0.39 -18.59 2.04
N SER A 140 -0.34 -18.38 3.12
CA SER A 140 -0.60 -19.44 4.10
C SER A 140 -1.41 -20.58 3.46
N TRP A 141 -2.37 -20.26 2.61
CA TRP A 141 -3.18 -21.24 1.86
C TRP A 141 -2.35 -22.01 0.83
N THR A 142 -1.50 -21.35 0.06
CA THR A 142 -0.62 -22.02 -0.91
C THR A 142 0.39 -22.92 -0.21
N ASN A 143 0.93 -22.54 0.94
CA ASN A 143 1.80 -23.38 1.75
C ASN A 143 1.09 -24.62 2.31
N ILE A 144 -0.20 -24.52 2.65
CA ILE A 144 -1.04 -25.62 3.11
C ILE A 144 -1.38 -26.56 1.93
N LEU A 145 -1.77 -26.01 0.78
CA LEU A 145 -2.14 -26.80 -0.41
C LEU A 145 -0.97 -27.55 -1.02
N THR A 146 0.22 -26.99 -0.97
CA THR A 146 1.43 -27.67 -1.46
C THR A 146 1.99 -28.68 -0.47
N LEU A 147 1.41 -28.80 0.76
CA LEU A 147 1.79 -29.77 1.81
C LEU A 147 3.31 -29.89 2.03
N GLY A 148 4.07 -28.81 1.79
CA GLY A 148 5.51 -28.87 1.87
C GLY A 148 6.19 -29.73 0.79
N LEU A 149 5.46 -30.17 -0.24
CA LEU A 149 5.96 -31.03 -1.33
C LEU A 149 6.94 -30.30 -2.25
N LEU A 150 6.88 -28.98 -2.31
CA LEU A 150 7.88 -28.15 -2.98
C LEU A 150 8.65 -27.44 -1.87
N GLY A 151 9.91 -27.86 -1.70
CA GLY A 151 10.78 -27.32 -0.65
C GLY A 151 10.75 -25.81 -0.60
N LYS A 152 10.76 -25.27 0.61
CA LYS A 152 10.63 -23.86 0.95
C LYS A 152 11.58 -22.90 0.19
N GLU A 153 12.56 -23.46 -0.53
CA GLU A 153 13.66 -22.70 -1.12
C GLU A 153 13.44 -22.31 -2.60
N ASP A 154 12.65 -23.05 -3.37
CA ASP A 154 12.63 -22.87 -4.83
C ASP A 154 11.61 -21.83 -5.35
N ILE A 155 10.64 -21.42 -4.55
CA ILE A 155 9.58 -20.53 -5.03
C ILE A 155 9.82 -19.05 -4.65
N ARG A 156 10.77 -18.76 -3.71
CA ARG A 156 10.87 -17.45 -3.05
C ARG A 156 12.10 -16.60 -3.36
N ARG A 157 13.07 -17.12 -4.13
CA ARG A 157 14.26 -16.33 -4.47
C ARG A 157 14.31 -16.05 -5.96
N PRO A 158 14.27 -14.78 -6.39
CA PRO A 158 14.75 -14.45 -7.72
C PRO A 158 16.23 -14.90 -7.78
N LYS A 159 16.58 -15.75 -8.74
CA LYS A 159 17.97 -16.10 -8.99
C LYS A 159 18.74 -14.80 -9.19
N THR A 160 19.61 -14.47 -8.24
CA THR A 160 20.57 -13.39 -8.41
C THR A 160 21.41 -13.71 -9.63
N VAL A 161 21.24 -12.93 -10.68
CA VAL A 161 22.17 -12.90 -11.81
C VAL A 161 23.47 -12.37 -11.22
N ARG A 162 24.47 -13.25 -11.04
CA ARG A 162 25.82 -12.82 -10.70
C ARG A 162 26.44 -12.16 -11.94
N PRO A 163 27.25 -11.11 -11.75
CA PRO A 163 27.96 -10.43 -12.82
C PRO A 163 28.96 -11.34 -13.54
#